data_e03794ebd19ce9e94967e78e19be003c
#
_entry.id   e03794ebd19ce9e94967e78e19be003c
#
_cell.length_a   1.000
_cell.length_b   1.000
_cell.length_c   1.000
_cell.angle_alpha   90.00
_cell.angle_beta   90.00
_cell.angle_gamma   90.00
#
_symmetry.space_group_name_H-M   'P 1'
#
loop_
_entity.id
_entity.type
_entity.pdbx_description
1 polymer ?
#
loop_
_entity_poly.entity_id
_entity_poly.type
_entity_poly.pdbx_seq_one_letter_code
_entity_poly.pdbx_strand_id
1 'polypeptide(L)'
;GLGDVYKRQHMWDRDPVEVYNNNLVPMVVEQTARGERSYDIYSRLLKERIIFLTGQVNDVVSSLLCAQFLFLESENPNKEISFYINSPGGVVSSGLAIYDTMQYIRSPVSTVCLGQAASMGSLLLCAGAKGKRFALPNARVMVHQPSGGAQGQATDIEIQAREILKLRSKLNQIYVDHTGQPLEAIEAKLERDTYMSAEEAKDFGIVDEVVKYQAETGSV
;
A
#
# COMPACT_ATOMS: atom_id res chain seq x y z
N GLY A 1 -39.90 13.65 -26.49
CA GLY A 1 -39.87 12.60 -27.51
C GLY A 1 -39.08 11.40 -27.04
N LEU A 2 -39.21 10.25 -27.65
CA LEU A 2 -38.55 8.99 -27.30
C LEU A 2 -37.01 9.07 -27.15
N GLY A 3 -36.35 10.07 -27.72
CA GLY A 3 -34.91 10.31 -27.61
C GLY A 3 -34.43 10.76 -26.22
N ASP A 4 -35.28 11.41 -25.44
CA ASP A 4 -34.93 11.91 -24.11
C ASP A 4 -35.03 10.82 -23.04
N VAL A 5 -35.88 9.81 -23.29
CA VAL A 5 -36.03 8.65 -22.39
C VAL A 5 -34.81 7.73 -22.54
N TYR A 6 -34.30 7.54 -23.79
CA TYR A 6 -33.11 6.74 -24.05
C TYR A 6 -31.84 7.35 -23.46
N LYS A 7 -31.70 8.69 -23.48
CA LYS A 7 -30.57 9.38 -22.84
C LYS A 7 -30.56 9.26 -21.31
N ARG A 8 -31.73 9.14 -20.67
CA ARG A 8 -31.84 8.95 -19.22
C ARG A 8 -31.53 7.51 -18.79
N GLN A 9 -31.83 6.49 -19.63
CA GLN A 9 -31.48 5.10 -19.31
C GLN A 9 -29.98 4.85 -19.33
N HIS A 10 -29.21 5.48 -20.23
CA HIS A 10 -27.74 5.36 -20.27
C HIS A 10 -27.02 6.03 -19.09
N MET A 11 -27.70 6.84 -18.28
CA MET A 11 -27.11 7.45 -17.08
C MET A 11 -27.05 6.50 -15.88
N TRP A 12 -27.82 5.40 -15.91
CA TRP A 12 -27.84 4.37 -14.86
C TRP A 12 -27.01 3.13 -15.21
N ASP A 13 -26.55 3.02 -16.45
CA ASP A 13 -25.70 1.91 -16.95
C ASP A 13 -24.19 2.21 -16.82
N ARG A 14 -23.80 3.28 -16.16
CA ARG A 14 -22.40 3.50 -15.85
C ARG A 14 -21.99 2.54 -14.75
N ASP A 15 -20.97 1.73 -15.04
CA ASP A 15 -20.34 0.86 -14.06
C ASP A 15 -20.09 1.69 -12.77
N PRO A 16 -20.61 1.27 -11.62
CA PRO A 16 -20.36 1.94 -10.35
C PRO A 16 -18.86 2.20 -10.10
N VAL A 17 -17.98 1.35 -10.65
CA VAL A 17 -16.52 1.53 -10.60
C VAL A 17 -16.07 2.75 -11.42
N GLU A 18 -16.67 3.03 -12.59
CA GLU A 18 -16.37 4.24 -13.35
C GLU A 18 -16.84 5.52 -12.63
N VAL A 19 -17.95 5.46 -11.91
CA VAL A 19 -18.44 6.59 -11.11
C VAL A 19 -17.51 6.86 -9.92
N TYR A 20 -16.94 5.84 -9.31
CA TYR A 20 -15.95 5.97 -8.24
C TYR A 20 -14.58 6.43 -8.75
N ASN A 21 -14.18 6.02 -9.95
CA ASN A 21 -12.91 6.46 -10.55
C ASN A 21 -12.94 7.90 -11.07
N ASN A 22 -14.11 8.50 -11.20
CA ASN A 22 -14.31 9.89 -11.60
C ASN A 22 -14.50 10.83 -10.39
N ASN A 23 -14.08 10.42 -9.18
CA ASN A 23 -14.05 11.32 -8.05
C ASN A 23 -13.12 12.49 -8.35
N LEU A 24 -13.71 13.68 -8.39
CA LEU A 24 -12.97 14.93 -8.53
C LEU A 24 -11.98 15.04 -7.37
N VAL A 25 -10.70 14.87 -7.67
CA VAL A 25 -9.63 15.10 -6.70
C VAL A 25 -9.65 16.59 -6.36
N PRO A 26 -9.82 16.99 -5.07
CA PRO A 26 -9.90 18.40 -4.70
C PRO A 26 -8.60 19.12 -5.04
N MET A 27 -8.76 20.38 -5.48
CA MET A 27 -7.65 21.29 -5.74
C MET A 27 -7.39 22.18 -4.55
N VAL A 28 -6.12 22.42 -4.26
CA VAL A 28 -5.63 23.33 -3.21
C VAL A 28 -4.87 24.47 -3.87
N VAL A 29 -5.18 25.71 -3.48
CA VAL A 29 -4.49 26.92 -3.97
C VAL A 29 -3.56 27.44 -2.88
N GLU A 30 -2.26 27.54 -3.19
CA GLU A 30 -1.26 28.17 -2.34
C GLU A 30 -0.95 29.59 -2.84
N GLN A 31 -0.96 30.54 -1.92
CA GLN A 31 -0.43 31.89 -2.13
C GLN A 31 1.07 31.88 -1.94
N THR A 32 1.84 32.25 -2.97
CA THR A 32 3.29 32.37 -2.89
C THR A 32 3.72 33.81 -3.23
N ALA A 33 4.96 34.18 -2.89
CA ALA A 33 5.52 35.47 -3.26
C ALA A 33 5.60 35.69 -4.80
N ARG A 34 5.43 34.63 -5.60
CA ARG A 34 5.42 34.63 -7.07
C ARG A 34 4.02 34.50 -7.68
N GLY A 35 2.96 34.55 -6.87
CA GLY A 35 1.57 34.39 -7.26
C GLY A 35 0.94 33.11 -6.73
N GLU A 36 -0.27 32.83 -7.20
CA GLU A 36 -1.04 31.65 -6.82
C GLU A 36 -0.54 30.40 -7.59
N ARG A 37 -0.48 29.27 -6.87
CA ARG A 37 -0.23 27.95 -7.47
C ARG A 37 -1.32 26.97 -7.04
N SER A 38 -1.90 26.28 -8.01
CA SER A 38 -2.89 25.24 -7.79
C SER A 38 -2.24 23.87 -7.86
N TYR A 39 -2.60 23.00 -6.90
CA TYR A 39 -2.20 21.60 -6.83
C TYR A 39 -3.43 20.75 -6.58
N ASP A 40 -3.49 19.52 -7.12
CA ASP A 40 -4.38 18.53 -6.55
C ASP A 40 -3.90 18.14 -5.13
N ILE A 41 -4.81 17.60 -4.31
CA ILE A 41 -4.51 17.33 -2.90
C ILE A 41 -3.33 16.33 -2.74
N TYR A 42 -3.22 15.32 -3.60
CA TYR A 42 -2.12 14.35 -3.52
C TYR A 42 -0.79 14.95 -3.93
N SER A 43 -0.76 15.77 -4.98
CA SER A 43 0.45 16.52 -5.38
C SER A 43 0.88 17.51 -4.30
N ARG A 44 -0.08 18.12 -3.59
CA ARG A 44 0.25 19.00 -2.47
C ARG A 44 0.84 18.25 -1.30
N LEU A 45 0.27 17.09 -0.95
CA LEU A 45 0.80 16.22 0.12
C LEU A 45 2.16 15.61 -0.25
N LEU A 46 2.40 15.31 -1.52
CA LEU A 46 3.70 14.84 -2.01
C LEU A 46 4.83 15.84 -1.71
N LYS A 47 4.57 17.14 -1.76
CA LYS A 47 5.53 18.18 -1.35
C LYS A 47 5.94 18.06 0.12
N GLU A 48 5.05 17.55 0.96
CA GLU A 48 5.33 17.23 2.38
C GLU A 48 5.89 15.81 2.55
N ARG A 49 6.30 15.17 1.45
CA ARG A 49 6.84 13.81 1.42
C ARG A 49 5.85 12.74 1.88
N ILE A 50 4.58 12.96 1.63
CA ILE A 50 3.49 12.04 1.97
C ILE A 50 3.01 11.35 0.70
N ILE A 51 3.01 10.02 0.73
CA ILE A 51 2.57 9.14 -0.37
C ILE A 51 1.41 8.28 0.13
N PHE A 52 0.44 8.00 -0.74
CA PHE A 52 -0.71 7.15 -0.44
C PHE A 52 -0.76 5.92 -1.33
N LEU A 53 -0.97 4.77 -0.72
CA LEU A 53 -1.46 3.57 -1.38
C LEU A 53 -2.93 3.38 -0.99
N THR A 54 -3.84 3.67 -1.92
CA THR A 54 -5.28 3.49 -1.74
C THR A 54 -5.81 2.50 -2.77
N GLY A 55 -6.55 1.48 -2.32
CA GLY A 55 -7.11 0.45 -3.20
C GLY A 55 -6.11 -0.65 -3.59
N GLN A 56 -6.36 -1.31 -4.71
CA GLN A 56 -5.61 -2.49 -5.13
C GLN A 56 -4.20 -2.17 -5.63
N VAL A 57 -3.26 -3.05 -5.29
CA VAL A 57 -1.90 -3.05 -5.83
C VAL A 57 -1.92 -3.70 -7.21
N ASN A 58 -1.59 -2.91 -8.24
CA ASN A 58 -1.45 -3.34 -9.63
C ASN A 58 -0.25 -2.62 -10.28
N ASP A 59 0.03 -2.91 -11.55
CA ASP A 59 1.20 -2.39 -12.24
C ASP A 59 1.19 -0.86 -12.37
N VAL A 60 0.01 -0.25 -12.60
CA VAL A 60 -0.12 1.20 -12.72
C VAL A 60 0.17 1.89 -11.39
N VAL A 61 -0.48 1.42 -10.31
CA VAL A 61 -0.26 1.92 -8.94
C VAL A 61 1.19 1.74 -8.52
N SER A 62 1.77 0.57 -8.79
CA SER A 62 3.16 0.25 -8.49
C SER A 62 4.12 1.23 -9.18
N SER A 63 3.96 1.44 -10.49
CA SER A 63 4.81 2.36 -11.26
C SER A 63 4.74 3.78 -10.72
N LEU A 64 3.54 4.27 -10.37
CA LEU A 64 3.35 5.61 -9.80
C LEU A 64 3.99 5.75 -8.43
N LEU A 65 3.87 4.74 -7.56
CA LEU A 65 4.48 4.76 -6.23
C LEU A 65 6.00 4.70 -6.31
N CYS A 66 6.56 3.81 -7.13
CA CYS A 66 8.01 3.73 -7.33
C CYS A 66 8.57 5.07 -7.85
N ALA A 67 7.90 5.71 -8.81
CA ALA A 67 8.30 7.02 -9.31
C ALA A 67 8.27 8.10 -8.20
N GLN A 68 7.26 8.11 -7.35
CA GLN A 68 7.16 9.05 -6.23
C GLN A 68 8.27 8.82 -5.19
N PHE A 69 8.56 7.58 -4.82
CA PHE A 69 9.67 7.26 -3.93
C PHE A 69 11.02 7.74 -4.47
N LEU A 70 11.31 7.44 -5.74
CA LEU A 70 12.55 7.87 -6.40
C LEU A 70 12.64 9.39 -6.53
N PHE A 71 11.55 10.06 -6.85
CA PHE A 71 11.48 11.51 -6.91
C PHE A 71 11.81 12.14 -5.56
N LEU A 72 11.16 11.69 -4.48
CA LEU A 72 11.37 12.23 -3.14
C LEU A 72 12.81 11.95 -2.63
N GLU A 73 13.38 10.79 -2.96
CA GLU A 73 14.77 10.53 -2.65
C GLU A 73 15.71 11.50 -3.38
N SER A 74 15.45 11.75 -4.67
CA SER A 74 16.28 12.68 -5.45
C SER A 74 16.26 14.12 -4.91
N GLU A 75 15.12 14.53 -4.32
CA GLU A 75 14.96 15.83 -3.67
C GLU A 75 15.77 15.93 -2.38
N ASN A 76 15.66 14.93 -1.51
CA ASN A 76 16.42 14.87 -0.26
C ASN A 76 16.49 13.44 0.30
N PRO A 77 17.61 12.73 0.11
CA PRO A 77 17.74 11.33 0.55
C PRO A 77 17.81 11.16 2.08
N ASN A 78 18.01 12.23 2.84
CA ASN A 78 18.14 12.17 4.29
C ASN A 78 16.80 12.42 5.03
N LYS A 79 15.78 12.88 4.31
CA LYS A 79 14.47 13.13 4.90
C LYS A 79 13.58 11.92 4.77
N GLU A 80 12.79 11.66 5.81
CA GLU A 80 11.79 10.62 5.88
C GLU A 80 10.68 10.81 4.82
N ILE A 81 10.15 9.69 4.36
CA ILE A 81 8.95 9.62 3.51
C ILE A 81 7.85 8.95 4.33
N SER A 82 6.69 9.58 4.41
CA SER A 82 5.50 9.02 5.08
C SER A 82 4.62 8.29 4.07
N PHE A 83 4.48 6.99 4.24
CA PHE A 83 3.71 6.12 3.34
C PHE A 83 2.44 5.63 4.03
N TYR A 84 1.31 6.19 3.63
CA TYR A 84 -0.02 5.87 4.15
C TYR A 84 -0.66 4.75 3.33
N ILE A 85 -1.13 3.71 3.99
CA ILE A 85 -1.63 2.47 3.37
C ILE A 85 -3.08 2.22 3.78
N ASN A 86 -3.97 2.15 2.78
CA ASN A 86 -5.34 1.66 2.88
C ASN A 86 -5.62 0.76 1.68
N SER A 87 -5.20 -0.50 1.76
CA SER A 87 -5.17 -1.41 0.61
C SER A 87 -5.59 -2.83 0.97
N PRO A 88 -6.41 -3.48 0.13
CA PRO A 88 -6.69 -4.91 0.21
C PRO A 88 -5.54 -5.79 -0.31
N GLY A 89 -4.43 -5.20 -0.78
CA GLY A 89 -3.36 -5.90 -1.47
C GLY A 89 -3.59 -5.98 -2.97
N GLY A 90 -3.06 -7.01 -3.62
CA GLY A 90 -3.19 -7.20 -5.06
C GLY A 90 -2.05 -8.01 -5.66
N VAL A 91 -1.58 -7.62 -6.84
CA VAL A 91 -0.58 -8.35 -7.62
C VAL A 91 0.77 -8.42 -6.90
N VAL A 92 1.28 -9.63 -6.69
CA VAL A 92 2.52 -9.88 -5.92
C VAL A 92 3.73 -9.20 -6.55
N SER A 93 3.92 -9.32 -7.87
CA SER A 93 5.06 -8.71 -8.57
C SER A 93 5.04 -7.19 -8.47
N SER A 94 3.86 -6.57 -8.60
CA SER A 94 3.68 -5.12 -8.45
C SER A 94 3.97 -4.68 -7.00
N GLY A 95 3.55 -5.45 -6.01
CA GLY A 95 3.86 -5.20 -4.60
C GLY A 95 5.34 -5.34 -4.29
N LEU A 96 6.02 -6.35 -4.85
CA LEU A 96 7.46 -6.52 -4.69
C LEU A 96 8.28 -5.40 -5.34
N ALA A 97 7.81 -4.82 -6.46
CA ALA A 97 8.45 -3.65 -7.05
C ALA A 97 8.40 -2.43 -6.12
N ILE A 98 7.27 -2.21 -5.43
CA ILE A 98 7.16 -1.16 -4.40
C ILE A 98 8.09 -1.48 -3.22
N TYR A 99 8.05 -2.71 -2.71
CA TYR A 99 8.90 -3.18 -1.63
C TYR A 99 10.39 -2.95 -1.93
N ASP A 100 10.85 -3.45 -3.07
CA ASP A 100 12.26 -3.33 -3.48
C ASP A 100 12.66 -1.84 -3.61
N THR A 101 11.77 -0.98 -4.12
CA THR A 101 12.02 0.46 -4.20
C THR A 101 12.15 1.09 -2.81
N MET A 102 11.26 0.74 -1.87
CA MET A 102 11.34 1.20 -0.47
C MET A 102 12.67 0.81 0.19
N GLN A 103 13.19 -0.40 -0.09
CA GLN A 103 14.45 -0.87 0.48
C GLN A 103 15.68 -0.30 -0.27
N TYR A 104 15.54 0.02 -1.54
CA TYR A 104 16.61 0.53 -2.39
C TYR A 104 16.98 2.00 -2.10
N ILE A 105 15.98 2.84 -1.82
CA ILE A 105 16.18 4.27 -1.55
C ILE A 105 16.85 4.49 -0.19
N ARG A 106 17.60 5.59 -0.05
CA ARG A 106 18.25 5.96 1.21
C ARG A 106 17.32 6.65 2.19
N SER A 107 16.29 7.32 1.70
CA SER A 107 15.28 7.96 2.55
C SER A 107 14.58 6.90 3.41
N PRO A 108 14.55 7.06 4.74
CA PRO A 108 13.76 6.15 5.58
C PRO A 108 12.27 6.29 5.24
N VAL A 109 11.59 5.15 5.15
CA VAL A 109 10.14 5.12 4.87
C VAL A 109 9.38 4.77 6.15
N SER A 110 8.59 5.71 6.64
CA SER A 110 7.60 5.47 7.69
C SER A 110 6.33 4.95 7.06
N THR A 111 5.71 3.93 7.64
CA THR A 111 4.46 3.35 7.14
C THR A 111 3.33 3.53 8.15
N VAL A 112 2.14 3.88 7.67
CA VAL A 112 0.95 4.12 8.51
C VAL A 112 -0.26 3.40 7.91
N CYS A 113 -0.86 2.48 8.64
CA CYS A 113 -2.09 1.83 8.21
C CYS A 113 -3.31 2.69 8.56
N LEU A 114 -4.08 3.03 7.52
CA LEU A 114 -5.41 3.66 7.61
C LEU A 114 -6.46 2.64 7.16
N GLY A 115 -7.51 2.38 7.93
CA GLY A 115 -8.57 1.47 7.55
C GLY A 115 -8.09 0.02 7.46
N GLN A 116 -7.38 -0.36 6.39
CA GLN A 116 -6.86 -1.72 6.25
C GLN A 116 -5.51 -1.80 5.53
N ALA A 117 -4.73 -2.80 5.92
CA ALA A 117 -3.58 -3.28 5.15
C ALA A 117 -3.65 -4.81 5.05
N ALA A 118 -4.06 -5.30 3.89
CA ALA A 118 -4.28 -6.73 3.67
C ALA A 118 -3.33 -7.29 2.60
N SER A 119 -2.91 -8.55 2.74
CA SER A 119 -2.08 -9.26 1.76
C SER A 119 -0.81 -8.45 1.42
N MET A 120 -0.58 -8.11 0.15
CA MET A 120 0.56 -7.24 -0.23
C MET A 120 0.56 -5.89 0.50
N GLY A 121 -0.60 -5.35 0.88
CA GLY A 121 -0.68 -4.15 1.71
C GLY A 121 -0.06 -4.33 3.09
N SER A 122 -0.26 -5.49 3.73
CA SER A 122 0.35 -5.80 5.03
C SER A 122 1.86 -6.02 4.94
N LEU A 123 2.35 -6.58 3.83
CA LEU A 123 3.78 -6.72 3.59
C LEU A 123 4.45 -5.34 3.43
N LEU A 124 3.83 -4.43 2.67
CA LEU A 124 4.35 -3.07 2.50
C LEU A 124 4.30 -2.27 3.82
N LEU A 125 3.26 -2.47 4.64
CA LEU A 125 3.18 -1.89 5.98
C LEU A 125 4.33 -2.36 6.86
N CYS A 126 4.58 -3.67 6.89
CA CYS A 126 5.64 -4.31 7.65
C CYS A 126 7.05 -3.88 7.18
N ALA A 127 7.19 -3.51 5.91
CA ALA A 127 8.45 -3.14 5.25
C ALA A 127 8.96 -1.73 5.57
N GLY A 128 8.24 -0.95 6.37
CA GLY A 128 8.69 0.35 6.85
C GLY A 128 9.97 0.26 7.70
N ALA A 129 10.65 1.38 7.86
CA ALA A 129 11.84 1.48 8.68
C ALA A 129 11.51 1.08 10.13
N LYS A 130 12.41 0.33 10.77
CA LYS A 130 12.23 -0.15 12.14
C LYS A 130 11.96 1.00 13.12
N GLY A 131 10.94 0.87 13.95
CA GLY A 131 10.47 1.92 14.87
C GLY A 131 9.60 2.99 14.20
N LYS A 132 9.28 2.84 12.90
CA LYS A 132 8.51 3.82 12.10
C LYS A 132 7.33 3.18 11.36
N ARG A 133 6.82 2.09 11.87
CA ARG A 133 5.66 1.37 11.32
C ARG A 133 4.48 1.54 12.27
N PHE A 134 3.41 2.14 11.77
CA PHE A 134 2.29 2.58 12.58
C PHE A 134 0.95 2.03 12.07
N ALA A 135 0.00 1.89 12.99
CA ALA A 135 -1.40 1.65 12.65
C ALA A 135 -2.30 2.59 13.45
N LEU A 136 -3.39 3.06 12.85
CA LEU A 136 -4.43 3.75 13.58
C LEU A 136 -5.28 2.74 14.37
N PRO A 137 -5.94 3.14 15.48
CA PRO A 137 -6.55 2.21 16.44
C PRO A 137 -7.62 1.28 15.86
N ASN A 138 -8.33 1.74 14.82
CA ASN A 138 -9.39 0.97 14.16
C ASN A 138 -8.93 0.31 12.86
N ALA A 139 -7.62 0.38 12.54
CA ALA A 139 -7.08 -0.26 11.37
C ALA A 139 -7.08 -1.79 11.52
N ARG A 140 -7.24 -2.48 10.42
CA ARG A 140 -7.18 -3.94 10.33
C ARG A 140 -6.02 -4.37 9.46
N VAL A 141 -5.31 -5.38 9.90
CA VAL A 141 -4.25 -6.01 9.12
C VAL A 141 -4.68 -7.43 8.78
N MET A 142 -4.45 -7.86 7.55
CA MET A 142 -4.71 -9.25 7.15
C MET A 142 -3.47 -9.80 6.44
N VAL A 143 -3.07 -10.97 6.86
CA VAL A 143 -1.97 -11.72 6.26
C VAL A 143 -2.46 -13.06 5.76
N HIS A 144 -1.93 -13.51 4.64
CA HIS A 144 -2.15 -14.83 4.07
C HIS A 144 -1.04 -15.19 3.07
N GLN A 145 -0.94 -16.48 2.73
CA GLN A 145 -0.05 -16.93 1.67
C GLN A 145 -0.50 -16.42 0.30
N PRO A 146 0.42 -16.30 -0.69
CA PRO A 146 0.03 -15.90 -2.04
C PRO A 146 -0.96 -16.91 -2.63
N SER A 147 -2.04 -16.40 -3.22
CA SER A 147 -2.99 -17.20 -3.98
C SER A 147 -2.58 -17.20 -5.46
N GLY A 148 -2.75 -18.33 -6.11
CA GLY A 148 -2.50 -18.48 -7.54
C GLY A 148 -3.26 -19.65 -8.11
N GLY A 149 -3.45 -19.64 -9.43
CA GLY A 149 -4.03 -20.74 -10.19
C GLY A 149 -3.15 -21.09 -11.37
N ALA A 150 -3.22 -22.34 -11.83
CA ALA A 150 -2.50 -22.82 -13.00
C ALA A 150 -3.46 -23.53 -13.94
N GLN A 151 -3.34 -23.25 -15.24
CA GLN A 151 -4.06 -23.93 -16.32
C GLN A 151 -3.08 -24.25 -17.45
N GLY A 152 -3.28 -25.36 -18.14
CA GLY A 152 -2.46 -25.77 -19.26
C GLY A 152 -2.11 -27.24 -19.23
N GLN A 153 -1.04 -27.62 -19.88
CA GLN A 153 -0.50 -28.97 -19.85
C GLN A 153 0.13 -29.27 -18.47
N ALA A 154 0.25 -30.54 -18.11
CA ALA A 154 0.76 -30.97 -16.81
C ALA A 154 2.12 -30.31 -16.45
N THR A 155 3.03 -30.20 -17.42
CA THR A 155 4.32 -29.55 -17.25
C THR A 155 4.19 -28.05 -16.94
N ASP A 156 3.25 -27.35 -17.60
CA ASP A 156 3.02 -25.92 -17.34
C ASP A 156 2.47 -25.69 -15.94
N ILE A 157 1.55 -26.56 -15.50
CA ILE A 157 1.00 -26.55 -14.15
C ILE A 157 2.10 -26.74 -13.11
N GLU A 158 3.02 -27.71 -13.34
CA GLU A 158 4.15 -27.95 -12.44
C GLU A 158 5.10 -26.75 -12.35
N ILE A 159 5.41 -26.11 -13.47
CA ILE A 159 6.26 -24.91 -13.49
C ILE A 159 5.62 -23.77 -12.70
N GLN A 160 4.33 -23.52 -12.90
CA GLN A 160 3.60 -22.47 -12.19
C GLN A 160 3.48 -22.77 -10.68
N ALA A 161 3.22 -24.04 -10.31
CA ALA A 161 3.17 -24.44 -8.90
C ALA A 161 4.51 -24.22 -8.21
N ARG A 162 5.63 -24.58 -8.86
CA ARG A 162 6.97 -24.33 -8.33
C ARG A 162 7.25 -22.84 -8.14
N GLU A 163 6.82 -21.97 -9.05
CA GLU A 163 7.00 -20.53 -8.94
C GLU A 163 6.19 -19.94 -7.79
N ILE A 164 4.95 -20.37 -7.61
CA ILE A 164 4.11 -19.97 -6.47
C ILE A 164 4.78 -20.36 -5.13
N LEU A 165 5.34 -21.56 -5.03
CA LEU A 165 6.04 -22.00 -3.82
C LEU A 165 7.30 -21.17 -3.54
N LYS A 166 8.06 -20.79 -4.57
CA LYS A 166 9.20 -19.88 -4.42
C LYS A 166 8.77 -18.50 -3.94
N LEU A 167 7.70 -17.95 -4.52
CA LEU A 167 7.14 -16.67 -4.08
C LEU A 167 6.67 -16.75 -2.63
N ARG A 168 5.97 -17.81 -2.24
CA ARG A 168 5.56 -18.04 -0.84
C ARG A 168 6.76 -17.99 0.10
N SER A 169 7.81 -18.73 -0.19
CA SER A 169 9.04 -18.76 0.62
C SER A 169 9.69 -17.39 0.71
N LYS A 170 9.76 -16.64 -0.41
CA LYS A 170 10.30 -15.28 -0.44
C LYS A 170 9.50 -14.31 0.40
N LEU A 171 8.17 -14.34 0.30
CA LEU A 171 7.30 -13.47 1.08
C LEU A 171 7.37 -13.78 2.58
N ASN A 172 7.41 -15.07 2.95
CA ASN A 172 7.59 -15.50 4.34
C ASN A 172 8.91 -14.95 4.90
N GLN A 173 10.01 -15.03 4.14
CA GLN A 173 11.30 -14.50 4.58
C GLN A 173 11.25 -12.98 4.79
N ILE A 174 10.58 -12.23 3.93
CA ILE A 174 10.39 -10.79 4.12
C ILE A 174 9.67 -10.50 5.45
N TYR A 175 8.61 -11.26 5.77
CA TYR A 175 7.96 -11.08 7.08
C TYR A 175 8.89 -11.46 8.25
N VAL A 176 9.68 -12.54 8.14
CA VAL A 176 10.68 -12.90 9.16
C VAL A 176 11.64 -11.73 9.40
N ASP A 177 12.19 -11.18 8.33
CA ASP A 177 13.21 -10.12 8.40
C ASP A 177 12.68 -8.83 9.05
N HIS A 178 11.43 -8.48 8.79
CA HIS A 178 10.83 -7.25 9.30
C HIS A 178 10.14 -7.40 10.65
N THR A 179 9.51 -8.55 10.93
CA THR A 179 8.79 -8.76 12.20
C THR A 179 9.69 -9.29 13.31
N GLY A 180 10.77 -9.98 12.95
CA GLY A 180 11.61 -10.71 13.89
C GLY A 180 10.99 -12.01 14.40
N GLN A 181 9.84 -12.44 13.85
CA GLN A 181 9.21 -13.72 14.19
C GLN A 181 9.95 -14.88 13.54
N PRO A 182 9.99 -16.06 14.16
CA PRO A 182 10.57 -17.24 13.52
C PRO A 182 9.72 -17.69 12.32
N LEU A 183 10.37 -18.35 11.36
CA LEU A 183 9.73 -18.77 10.10
C LEU A 183 8.47 -19.62 10.35
N GLU A 184 8.51 -20.53 11.30
CA GLU A 184 7.38 -21.41 11.64
C GLU A 184 6.16 -20.60 12.12
N ALA A 185 6.37 -19.51 12.87
CA ALA A 185 5.30 -18.63 13.31
C ALA A 185 4.70 -17.83 12.14
N ILE A 186 5.55 -17.38 11.22
CA ILE A 186 5.11 -16.71 9.98
C ILE A 186 4.31 -17.70 9.12
N GLU A 187 4.81 -18.90 8.85
CA GLU A 187 4.12 -19.91 8.06
C GLU A 187 2.76 -20.27 8.64
N ALA A 188 2.68 -20.49 9.94
CA ALA A 188 1.42 -20.78 10.64
C ALA A 188 0.43 -19.60 10.52
N LYS A 189 0.93 -18.36 10.63
CA LYS A 189 0.10 -17.16 10.57
C LYS A 189 -0.43 -16.88 9.17
N LEU A 190 0.36 -17.18 8.13
CA LEU A 190 0.03 -16.94 6.73
C LEU A 190 -0.69 -18.11 6.05
N GLU A 191 -0.83 -19.27 6.70
CA GLU A 191 -1.43 -20.47 6.08
C GLU A 191 -2.86 -20.23 5.60
N ARG A 192 -3.64 -19.42 6.32
CA ARG A 192 -4.99 -18.99 5.97
C ARG A 192 -5.15 -17.51 6.27
N ASP A 193 -6.22 -16.91 5.76
CA ASP A 193 -6.56 -15.52 6.05
C ASP A 193 -6.58 -15.28 7.56
N THR A 194 -5.61 -14.53 8.04
CA THR A 194 -5.51 -14.17 9.44
C THR A 194 -5.67 -12.66 9.60
N TYR A 195 -6.76 -12.28 10.23
CA TYR A 195 -7.07 -10.88 10.53
C TYR A 195 -6.54 -10.50 11.91
N MET A 196 -5.98 -9.31 11.98
CA MET A 196 -5.42 -8.73 13.20
C MET A 196 -5.96 -7.31 13.38
N SER A 197 -6.32 -6.97 14.61
CA SER A 197 -6.48 -5.59 15.05
C SER A 197 -5.12 -4.86 15.01
N ALA A 198 -5.13 -3.55 15.18
CA ALA A 198 -3.91 -2.76 15.25
C ALA A 198 -2.97 -3.23 16.38
N GLU A 199 -3.52 -3.54 17.57
CA GLU A 199 -2.76 -4.04 18.72
C GLU A 199 -2.18 -5.44 18.45
N GLU A 200 -2.97 -6.38 17.89
CA GLU A 200 -2.48 -7.71 17.53
C GLU A 200 -1.38 -7.64 16.45
N ALA A 201 -1.48 -6.69 15.50
CA ALA A 201 -0.45 -6.46 14.50
C ALA A 201 0.85 -5.93 15.10
N LYS A 202 0.75 -5.09 16.15
CA LYS A 202 1.88 -4.62 16.94
C LYS A 202 2.52 -5.78 17.72
N ASP A 203 1.72 -6.57 18.42
CA ASP A 203 2.21 -7.71 19.23
C ASP A 203 2.91 -8.75 18.33
N PHE A 204 2.44 -8.91 17.09
CA PHE A 204 3.07 -9.80 16.12
C PHE A 204 4.30 -9.19 15.43
N GLY A 205 4.51 -7.87 15.52
CA GLY A 205 5.67 -7.18 14.97
C GLY A 205 5.50 -6.62 13.55
N ILE A 206 4.28 -6.60 13.02
CA ILE A 206 3.98 -5.98 11.70
C ILE A 206 4.09 -4.46 11.79
N VAL A 207 3.64 -3.87 12.89
CA VAL A 207 3.82 -2.46 13.20
C VAL A 207 4.57 -2.30 14.52
N ASP A 208 5.14 -1.13 14.74
CA ASP A 208 5.89 -0.80 15.94
C ASP A 208 4.99 -0.14 17.00
N GLU A 209 3.98 0.62 16.54
CA GLU A 209 3.12 1.39 17.45
C GLU A 209 1.71 1.59 16.91
N VAL A 210 0.72 1.63 17.82
CA VAL A 210 -0.67 2.03 17.55
C VAL A 210 -0.85 3.48 17.99
N VAL A 211 -1.08 4.39 17.03
CA VAL A 211 -1.11 5.83 17.26
C VAL A 211 -2.55 6.34 17.31
N LYS A 212 -3.00 6.82 18.46
CA LYS A 212 -4.36 7.35 18.65
C LYS A 212 -4.54 8.78 18.13
N TYR A 213 -3.49 9.56 18.14
CA TYR A 213 -3.42 10.92 17.62
C TYR A 213 -1.97 11.24 17.26
N GLN A 214 -1.80 12.17 16.34
CA GLN A 214 -0.47 12.62 15.99
C GLN A 214 0.10 13.37 17.21
N ALA A 215 1.29 12.99 17.67
CA ALA A 215 1.97 13.74 18.70
C ALA A 215 2.23 15.17 18.21
N GLU A 216 2.01 16.15 19.05
CA GLU A 216 2.39 17.52 18.74
C GLU A 216 3.88 17.53 18.41
N THR A 217 4.22 17.67 17.14
CA THR A 217 5.59 17.96 16.76
C THR A 217 5.87 19.34 17.31
N GLY A 218 6.60 19.39 18.42
CA GLY A 218 7.05 20.65 18.99
C GLY A 218 7.65 21.50 17.87
N SER A 219 7.08 22.67 17.68
CA SER A 219 7.61 23.70 16.81
C SER A 219 9.06 23.96 17.19
N VAL A 220 9.97 23.58 16.27
CA VAL A 220 11.35 24.04 16.28
C VAL A 220 11.48 25.20 15.31
#